data_0d7fa49244b42a88e6bd3c4d84990585
#
_entry.id   0d7fa49244b42a88e6bd3c4d84990585
#
_cell.length_a   1.000
_cell.length_b   1.000
_cell.length_c   1.000
_cell.angle_alpha   90.00
_cell.angle_beta   90.00
_cell.angle_gamma   90.00
#
_symmetry.space_group_name_H-M   'P 1'
#
loop_
_entity.id
_entity.type
_entity.pdbx_description
1 polymer ?
#
loop_
_entity_poly.entity_id
_entity_poly.type
_entity_poly.pdbx_seq_one_letter_code
_entity_poly.pdbx_strand_id
1 'polypeptide(L)'
;MPTPGDVLAMMLRSDATRPRLTFYDDAQGPTRGERIELSAKVLGNWVNKAGNALQDELDAGAGALVVVAMPVHWRSVYWALAAWSVGATVVLPRDHAAAAARHADVVITDNPSLAGSATGRGVLVSLPMLARSHPDAPANVFDDARELASFGDVLDVWAAPDPAARALGAPEDGEHTAYGDVVPKRDWGHSPRVNLSGTLERVLRDALAAWALDGSVVIVRDPNGDQSARLTSEAVTLDLG
;
A
#
# COMPACT_ATOMS: atom_id res chain seq x y z
N MET A 1 20.03 3.35 -3.47
CA MET A 1 18.84 4.05 -3.99
C MET A 1 17.97 4.47 -2.82
N PRO A 2 17.00 5.40 -2.97
CA PRO A 2 16.11 5.72 -1.86
C PRO A 2 15.28 4.48 -1.48
N THR A 3 14.98 4.34 -0.20
CA THR A 3 14.01 3.37 0.31
C THR A 3 12.58 3.91 0.17
N PRO A 4 11.52 3.09 0.31
CA PRO A 4 10.15 3.60 0.32
C PRO A 4 9.90 4.69 1.38
N GLY A 5 10.50 4.56 2.56
CA GLY A 5 10.44 5.59 3.60
C GLY A 5 11.11 6.91 3.19
N ASP A 6 12.25 6.83 2.49
CA ASP A 6 12.92 8.03 1.94
C ASP A 6 12.03 8.73 0.91
N VAL A 7 11.36 7.96 0.04
CA VAL A 7 10.44 8.50 -0.98
C VAL A 7 9.27 9.24 -0.32
N LEU A 8 8.66 8.66 0.72
CA LEU A 8 7.60 9.31 1.48
C LEU A 8 8.10 10.62 2.13
N ALA A 9 9.27 10.58 2.76
CA ALA A 9 9.88 11.77 3.36
C ALA A 9 10.22 12.84 2.32
N MET A 10 10.65 12.46 1.11
CA MET A 10 10.89 13.39 0.00
C MET A 10 9.59 14.08 -0.43
N MET A 11 8.50 13.34 -0.62
CA MET A 11 7.19 13.93 -0.97
C MET A 11 6.71 14.94 0.07
N LEU A 12 6.86 14.62 1.37
CA LEU A 12 6.45 15.49 2.48
C LEU A 12 7.28 16.77 2.53
N ARG A 13 8.57 16.70 2.21
CA ARG A 13 9.46 17.90 2.17
C ARG A 13 9.27 18.75 0.93
N SER A 14 8.93 18.14 -0.21
CA SER A 14 8.71 18.88 -1.46
C SER A 14 7.43 19.72 -1.39
N ASP A 15 6.29 19.08 -1.23
CA ASP A 15 4.99 19.71 -1.01
C ASP A 15 4.04 18.72 -0.35
N ALA A 16 3.81 18.91 0.95
CA ALA A 16 2.96 18.05 1.76
C ALA A 16 1.47 18.13 1.36
N THR A 17 1.05 19.21 0.73
CA THR A 17 -0.36 19.45 0.35
C THR A 17 -0.70 18.98 -1.05
N ARG A 18 0.30 18.77 -1.89
CA ARG A 18 0.12 18.32 -3.27
C ARG A 18 -0.49 16.92 -3.32
N PRO A 19 -1.53 16.69 -4.16
CA PRO A 19 -2.05 15.35 -4.43
C PRO A 19 -0.95 14.44 -4.99
N ARG A 20 -0.72 13.30 -4.32
CA ARG A 20 0.28 12.31 -4.73
C ARG A 20 -0.33 11.00 -5.19
N LEU A 21 -1.54 10.73 -4.75
CA LEU A 21 -2.28 9.53 -5.15
C LEU A 21 -3.72 9.92 -5.43
N THR A 22 -4.20 9.62 -6.63
CA THR A 22 -5.62 9.63 -6.99
C THR A 22 -6.01 8.17 -7.31
N PHE A 23 -7.10 7.70 -6.75
CA PHE A 23 -7.59 6.33 -6.94
C PHE A 23 -8.99 6.36 -7.53
N TYR A 24 -9.23 5.49 -8.50
CA TYR A 24 -10.53 5.20 -9.08
C TYR A 24 -10.85 3.71 -8.97
N ASP A 25 -12.06 3.38 -8.59
CA ASP A 25 -12.56 2.00 -8.55
C ASP A 25 -13.57 1.77 -9.68
N ASP A 26 -13.15 1.08 -10.73
CA ASP A 26 -14.02 0.65 -11.83
C ASP A 26 -14.46 -0.82 -11.67
N ALA A 27 -13.94 -1.54 -10.65
CA ALA A 27 -14.32 -2.92 -10.36
C ALA A 27 -15.81 -3.05 -10.07
N GLN A 28 -16.36 -4.22 -10.38
CA GLN A 28 -17.74 -4.53 -9.98
C GLN A 28 -17.81 -4.69 -8.45
N GLY A 29 -18.79 -4.06 -7.83
CA GLY A 29 -18.99 -4.16 -6.38
C GLY A 29 -19.46 -2.85 -5.75
N PRO A 30 -19.48 -2.80 -4.40
CA PRO A 30 -20.05 -1.67 -3.65
C PRO A 30 -19.21 -0.39 -3.74
N THR A 31 -17.94 -0.49 -4.14
CA THR A 31 -17.00 0.64 -4.25
C THR A 31 -16.91 1.18 -5.67
N ARG A 32 -17.65 0.60 -6.62
CA ARG A 32 -17.61 1.04 -8.03
C ARG A 32 -17.96 2.52 -8.18
N GLY A 33 -17.07 3.25 -8.86
CA GLY A 33 -17.21 4.69 -9.09
C GLY A 33 -16.65 5.56 -7.97
N GLU A 34 -16.09 4.98 -6.90
CA GLU A 34 -15.38 5.77 -5.90
C GLU A 34 -14.15 6.45 -6.50
N ARG A 35 -13.94 7.71 -6.12
CA ARG A 35 -12.74 8.50 -6.39
C ARG A 35 -12.18 9.02 -5.07
N ILE A 36 -10.92 8.70 -4.81
CA ILE A 36 -10.18 9.17 -3.64
C ILE A 36 -8.96 9.95 -4.11
N GLU A 37 -8.67 11.07 -3.45
CA GLU A 37 -7.45 11.83 -3.68
C GLU A 37 -6.73 12.07 -2.36
N LEU A 38 -5.46 11.71 -2.30
CA LEU A 38 -4.63 11.85 -1.12
C LEU A 38 -3.42 12.75 -1.42
N SER A 39 -3.28 13.81 -0.62
CA SER A 39 -2.03 14.58 -0.59
C SER A 39 -0.90 13.77 0.06
N ALA A 40 0.34 14.22 -0.10
CA ALA A 40 1.48 13.61 0.60
C ALA A 40 1.24 13.53 2.11
N LYS A 41 0.70 14.59 2.71
CA LYS A 41 0.38 14.64 4.15
C LYS A 41 -0.68 13.61 4.55
N VAL A 42 -1.78 13.52 3.80
CA VAL A 42 -2.86 12.58 4.14
C VAL A 42 -2.40 11.14 3.95
N LEU A 43 -1.68 10.84 2.84
CA LEU A 43 -1.07 9.52 2.63
C LEU A 43 -0.09 9.19 3.77
N GLY A 44 0.80 10.13 4.13
CA GLY A 44 1.75 9.97 5.22
C GLY A 44 1.08 9.70 6.57
N ASN A 45 -0.03 10.38 6.89
CA ASN A 45 -0.78 10.13 8.12
C ASN A 45 -1.34 8.70 8.17
N TRP A 46 -1.90 8.20 7.05
CA TRP A 46 -2.37 6.82 6.99
C TRP A 46 -1.22 5.81 7.12
N VAL A 47 -0.08 6.07 6.48
CA VAL A 47 1.14 5.25 6.61
C VAL A 47 1.62 5.22 8.06
N ASN A 48 1.66 6.38 8.74
CA ASN A 48 2.12 6.46 10.12
C ASN A 48 1.17 5.74 11.08
N LYS A 49 -0.15 5.91 10.92
CA LYS A 49 -1.15 5.17 11.71
C LYS A 49 -1.01 3.66 11.52
N ALA A 50 -0.88 3.21 10.27
CA ALA A 50 -0.71 1.79 9.96
C ALA A 50 0.64 1.24 10.47
N GLY A 51 1.72 2.05 10.43
CA GLY A 51 3.01 1.71 11.00
C GLY A 51 2.97 1.55 12.52
N ASN A 52 2.31 2.48 13.22
CA ASN A 52 2.08 2.36 14.66
C ASN A 52 1.23 1.12 14.99
N ALA A 53 0.16 0.86 14.22
CA ALA A 53 -0.64 -0.36 14.42
C ALA A 53 0.19 -1.63 14.21
N LEU A 54 1.06 -1.66 13.19
CA LEU A 54 1.97 -2.79 12.96
C LEU A 54 2.90 -3.03 14.14
N GLN A 55 3.52 -1.97 14.69
CA GLN A 55 4.43 -2.09 15.82
C GLN A 55 3.70 -2.38 17.15
N ASP A 56 2.73 -1.55 17.50
CA ASP A 56 2.17 -1.49 18.85
C ASP A 56 1.11 -2.56 19.12
N GLU A 57 0.34 -2.96 18.07
CA GLU A 57 -0.80 -3.90 18.21
C GLU A 57 -0.52 -5.25 17.54
N LEU A 58 0.18 -5.23 16.40
CA LEU A 58 0.40 -6.43 15.59
C LEU A 58 1.78 -7.06 15.80
N ASP A 59 2.62 -6.45 16.64
CA ASP A 59 3.98 -6.92 17.01
C ASP A 59 4.87 -7.17 15.77
N ALA A 60 4.77 -6.31 14.77
CA ALA A 60 5.48 -6.41 13.50
C ALA A 60 6.45 -5.25 13.30
N GLY A 61 7.70 -5.56 13.05
CA GLY A 61 8.79 -4.61 12.82
C GLY A 61 9.80 -5.14 11.80
N ALA A 62 11.07 -4.77 11.98
CA ALA A 62 12.14 -5.16 11.08
C ALA A 62 12.24 -6.69 10.96
N GLY A 63 12.16 -7.18 9.71
CA GLY A 63 12.24 -8.61 9.37
C GLY A 63 10.92 -9.37 9.48
N ALA A 64 9.85 -8.78 10.02
CA ALA A 64 8.52 -9.39 10.02
C ALA A 64 8.00 -9.62 8.59
N LEU A 65 7.27 -10.71 8.37
CA LEU A 65 6.62 -11.00 7.10
C LEU A 65 5.18 -10.48 7.10
N VAL A 66 4.91 -9.46 6.29
CA VAL A 66 3.60 -8.84 6.13
C VAL A 66 3.04 -9.20 4.77
N VAL A 67 2.04 -10.07 4.75
CA VAL A 67 1.31 -10.45 3.54
C VAL A 67 0.22 -9.42 3.27
N VAL A 68 0.23 -8.79 2.10
CA VAL A 68 -0.83 -7.88 1.63
C VAL A 68 -1.64 -8.60 0.55
N ALA A 69 -2.65 -9.34 0.98
CA ALA A 69 -3.56 -10.12 0.13
C ALA A 69 -4.82 -9.31 -0.19
N MET A 70 -4.62 -8.21 -0.90
CA MET A 70 -5.65 -7.24 -1.25
C MET A 70 -5.65 -6.94 -2.75
N PRO A 71 -6.78 -6.48 -3.31
CA PRO A 71 -6.78 -5.89 -4.64
C PRO A 71 -5.96 -4.60 -4.68
N VAL A 72 -5.69 -4.12 -5.90
CA VAL A 72 -5.17 -2.76 -6.10
C VAL A 72 -6.18 -1.77 -5.53
N HIS A 73 -5.78 -1.04 -4.50
CA HIS A 73 -6.62 -0.09 -3.79
C HIS A 73 -5.74 0.93 -3.05
N TRP A 74 -6.23 2.16 -2.81
CA TRP A 74 -5.45 3.15 -2.06
C TRP A 74 -5.08 2.68 -0.64
N ARG A 75 -5.90 1.79 -0.04
CA ARG A 75 -5.62 1.20 1.28
C ARG A 75 -4.48 0.17 1.20
N SER A 76 -4.43 -0.66 0.16
CA SER A 76 -3.29 -1.58 -0.03
C SER A 76 -1.96 -0.83 -0.22
N VAL A 77 -2.01 0.38 -0.80
CA VAL A 77 -0.82 1.23 -0.96
C VAL A 77 -0.30 1.71 0.39
N TYR A 78 -1.15 2.30 1.26
CA TYR A 78 -0.63 2.77 2.56
C TYR A 78 -0.21 1.64 3.48
N TRP A 79 -0.87 0.48 3.45
CA TRP A 79 -0.45 -0.68 4.23
C TRP A 79 0.91 -1.23 3.78
N ALA A 80 1.17 -1.31 2.46
CA ALA A 80 2.48 -1.70 1.96
C ALA A 80 3.58 -0.69 2.35
N LEU A 81 3.29 0.61 2.22
CA LEU A 81 4.21 1.67 2.65
C LEU A 81 4.48 1.62 4.14
N ALA A 82 3.46 1.35 4.98
CA ALA A 82 3.60 1.21 6.41
C ALA A 82 4.50 0.01 6.78
N ALA A 83 4.27 -1.15 6.15
CA ALA A 83 5.11 -2.33 6.36
C ALA A 83 6.58 -2.04 6.00
N TRP A 84 6.83 -1.38 4.88
CA TRP A 84 8.18 -0.94 4.53
C TRP A 84 8.74 0.10 5.50
N SER A 85 7.92 0.99 6.03
CA SER A 85 8.38 2.02 6.98
C SER A 85 8.87 1.42 8.28
N VAL A 86 8.27 0.33 8.75
CA VAL A 86 8.69 -0.38 9.98
C VAL A 86 9.76 -1.46 9.74
N GLY A 87 10.26 -1.60 8.52
CA GLY A 87 11.32 -2.56 8.20
C GLY A 87 10.84 -3.98 7.90
N ALA A 88 9.54 -4.19 7.71
CA ALA A 88 8.96 -5.48 7.41
C ALA A 88 9.15 -5.88 5.94
N THR A 89 9.15 -7.18 5.65
CA THR A 89 9.11 -7.71 4.29
C THR A 89 7.67 -7.79 3.81
N VAL A 90 7.36 -7.12 2.71
CA VAL A 90 6.05 -7.21 2.06
C VAL A 90 5.99 -8.44 1.16
N VAL A 91 4.95 -9.23 1.32
CA VAL A 91 4.63 -10.37 0.44
C VAL A 91 3.32 -10.10 -0.27
N LEU A 92 3.32 -10.14 -1.60
CA LEU A 92 2.16 -9.89 -2.46
C LEU A 92 1.75 -11.21 -3.14
N PRO A 93 0.87 -12.00 -2.54
CA PRO A 93 0.46 -13.27 -3.11
C PRO A 93 -0.37 -13.05 -4.38
N ARG A 94 -0.12 -13.86 -5.41
CA ARG A 94 -0.95 -13.88 -6.63
C ARG A 94 -2.31 -14.49 -6.39
N ASP A 95 -2.41 -15.40 -5.41
CA ASP A 95 -3.61 -16.09 -4.98
C ASP A 95 -3.81 -15.85 -3.47
N HIS A 96 -4.99 -15.35 -3.09
CA HIS A 96 -5.35 -15.10 -1.69
C HIS A 96 -5.34 -16.38 -0.84
N ALA A 97 -5.68 -17.54 -1.41
CA ALA A 97 -5.60 -18.82 -0.70
C ALA A 97 -4.16 -19.21 -0.35
N ALA A 98 -3.19 -18.86 -1.20
CA ALA A 98 -1.77 -19.11 -0.94
C ALA A 98 -1.24 -18.27 0.23
N ALA A 99 -1.84 -17.11 0.52
CA ALA A 99 -1.43 -16.27 1.65
C ALA A 99 -1.68 -16.94 3.00
N ALA A 100 -2.78 -17.67 3.15
CA ALA A 100 -3.13 -18.38 4.38
C ALA A 100 -2.18 -19.55 4.68
N ALA A 101 -1.57 -20.12 3.67
CA ALA A 101 -0.61 -21.21 3.81
C ALA A 101 0.80 -20.72 4.18
N ARG A 102 1.06 -19.43 4.15
CA ARG A 102 2.37 -18.84 4.45
C ARG A 102 2.51 -18.60 5.95
N HIS A 103 3.72 -18.74 6.48
CA HIS A 103 4.07 -18.37 7.85
C HIS A 103 4.28 -16.86 7.94
N ALA A 104 3.19 -16.09 7.78
CA ALA A 104 3.22 -14.64 7.89
C ALA A 104 3.02 -14.21 9.35
N ASP A 105 3.75 -13.16 9.77
CA ASP A 105 3.52 -12.53 11.08
C ASP A 105 2.22 -11.72 11.04
N VAL A 106 1.94 -11.05 9.91
CA VAL A 106 0.70 -10.29 9.69
C VAL A 106 0.11 -10.59 8.31
N VAL A 107 -1.20 -10.79 8.24
CA VAL A 107 -1.96 -10.93 6.98
C VAL A 107 -2.96 -9.78 6.88
N ILE A 108 -2.79 -8.92 5.89
CA ILE A 108 -3.65 -7.77 5.59
C ILE A 108 -4.51 -8.13 4.38
N THR A 109 -5.83 -8.14 4.55
CA THR A 109 -6.75 -8.61 3.51
C THR A 109 -8.13 -7.96 3.63
N ASP A 110 -8.89 -7.94 2.54
CA ASP A 110 -10.32 -7.59 2.50
C ASP A 110 -11.25 -8.80 2.63
N ASN A 111 -10.67 -10.00 2.84
CA ASN A 111 -11.43 -11.26 3.00
C ASN A 111 -11.51 -11.66 4.48
N PRO A 112 -12.72 -11.65 5.11
CA PRO A 112 -12.89 -11.98 6.53
C PRO A 112 -12.42 -13.40 6.89
N SER A 113 -12.65 -14.37 6.00
CA SER A 113 -12.24 -15.77 6.24
C SER A 113 -10.72 -15.89 6.24
N LEU A 114 -10.03 -15.20 5.33
CA LEU A 114 -8.57 -15.21 5.26
C LEU A 114 -7.97 -14.51 6.48
N ALA A 115 -8.50 -13.35 6.89
CA ALA A 115 -8.05 -12.65 8.08
C ALA A 115 -8.23 -13.50 9.34
N GLY A 116 -9.40 -14.15 9.50
CA GLY A 116 -9.72 -14.99 10.66
C GLY A 116 -8.92 -16.30 10.73
N SER A 117 -8.38 -16.80 9.60
CA SER A 117 -7.59 -18.03 9.52
C SER A 117 -6.06 -17.79 9.49
N ALA A 118 -5.62 -16.54 9.59
CA ALA A 118 -4.20 -16.22 9.63
C ALA A 118 -3.51 -16.91 10.82
N THR A 119 -2.34 -17.51 10.59
CA THR A 119 -1.53 -18.12 11.67
C THR A 119 -0.88 -17.07 12.56
N GLY A 120 -0.54 -15.90 12.01
CA GLY A 120 -0.13 -14.71 12.73
C GLY A 120 -1.31 -13.79 13.01
N ARG A 121 -1.09 -12.48 12.96
CA ARG A 121 -2.14 -11.46 13.16
C ARG A 121 -2.92 -11.22 11.87
N GLY A 122 -4.24 -11.25 11.94
CA GLY A 122 -5.11 -10.88 10.83
C GLY A 122 -5.52 -9.40 10.90
N VAL A 123 -5.44 -8.70 9.75
CA VAL A 123 -5.98 -7.36 9.56
C VAL A 123 -7.06 -7.43 8.48
N LEU A 124 -8.26 -7.03 8.83
CA LEU A 124 -9.37 -6.96 7.89
C LEU A 124 -9.60 -5.52 7.43
N VAL A 125 -9.48 -5.30 6.14
CA VAL A 125 -9.60 -3.98 5.54
C VAL A 125 -10.96 -3.84 4.84
N SER A 126 -11.74 -2.85 5.24
CA SER A 126 -12.98 -2.49 4.55
C SER A 126 -12.66 -1.59 3.36
N LEU A 127 -13.01 -1.99 2.13
CA LEU A 127 -12.71 -1.20 0.93
C LEU A 127 -13.52 0.11 0.82
N PRO A 128 -14.84 0.16 1.12
CA PRO A 128 -15.61 1.39 1.01
C PRO A 128 -14.98 2.54 1.82
N MET A 129 -14.88 3.72 1.19
CA MET A 129 -14.12 4.84 1.76
C MET A 129 -14.65 5.35 3.11
N LEU A 130 -15.96 5.26 3.33
CA LEU A 130 -16.62 5.73 4.56
C LEU A 130 -16.97 4.59 5.52
N ALA A 131 -16.41 3.38 5.33
CA ALA A 131 -16.61 2.29 6.27
C ALA A 131 -16.12 2.68 7.68
N ARG A 132 -16.92 2.34 8.69
CA ARG A 132 -16.60 2.56 10.11
C ARG A 132 -16.20 1.27 10.83
N SER A 133 -16.56 0.13 10.27
CA SER A 133 -16.20 -1.21 10.70
C SER A 133 -16.53 -2.18 9.56
N HIS A 134 -15.94 -3.36 9.60
CA HIS A 134 -16.35 -4.45 8.70
C HIS A 134 -17.48 -5.26 9.34
N PRO A 135 -18.62 -5.50 8.64
CA PRO A 135 -19.79 -6.19 9.24
C PRO A 135 -19.46 -7.63 9.67
N ASP A 136 -18.54 -8.29 8.97
CA ASP A 136 -18.15 -9.68 9.20
C ASP A 136 -16.78 -9.82 9.87
N ALA A 137 -16.33 -8.80 10.61
CA ALA A 137 -15.03 -8.83 11.27
C ALA A 137 -14.98 -9.90 12.37
N PRO A 138 -14.10 -10.92 12.28
CA PRO A 138 -13.91 -11.88 13.36
C PRO A 138 -13.38 -11.18 14.62
N ALA A 139 -13.75 -11.69 15.80
CA ALA A 139 -13.40 -11.04 17.08
C ALA A 139 -11.91 -10.95 17.38
N ASN A 140 -11.10 -11.82 16.76
CA ASN A 140 -9.64 -11.89 16.95
C ASN A 140 -8.84 -11.18 15.84
N VAL A 141 -9.52 -10.38 15.00
CA VAL A 141 -8.92 -9.71 13.84
C VAL A 141 -8.94 -8.21 14.06
N PHE A 142 -7.86 -7.54 13.70
CA PHE A 142 -7.79 -6.09 13.69
C PHE A 142 -8.69 -5.54 12.57
N ASP A 143 -9.70 -4.76 12.92
CA ASP A 143 -10.61 -4.10 11.95
C ASP A 143 -10.05 -2.72 11.59
N ASP A 144 -9.44 -2.61 10.41
CA ASP A 144 -8.85 -1.38 9.89
C ASP A 144 -9.80 -0.16 9.99
N ALA A 145 -11.05 -0.33 9.57
CA ALA A 145 -12.01 0.77 9.55
C ALA A 145 -12.41 1.25 10.95
N ARG A 146 -12.41 0.36 11.94
CA ARG A 146 -12.78 0.66 13.33
C ARG A 146 -11.61 1.20 14.13
N GLU A 147 -10.41 0.65 13.94
CA GLU A 147 -9.30 0.79 14.89
C GLU A 147 -8.20 1.71 14.40
N LEU A 148 -7.89 1.69 13.09
CA LEU A 148 -6.72 2.39 12.56
C LEU A 148 -6.74 3.91 12.80
N ALA A 149 -7.90 4.54 12.77
CA ALA A 149 -8.02 5.99 12.96
C ALA A 149 -7.56 6.46 14.34
N SER A 150 -7.52 5.58 15.35
CA SER A 150 -7.13 5.91 16.72
C SER A 150 -5.62 6.01 16.93
N PHE A 151 -4.81 5.46 16.01
CA PHE A 151 -3.35 5.51 16.10
C PHE A 151 -2.80 6.91 15.76
N GLY A 152 -1.57 7.19 16.23
CA GLY A 152 -0.90 8.47 16.05
C GLY A 152 -0.52 8.79 14.60
N ASP A 153 -0.52 10.07 14.25
CA ASP A 153 -0.08 10.58 12.94
C ASP A 153 1.44 10.70 12.81
N VAL A 154 2.19 10.37 13.86
CA VAL A 154 3.66 10.34 13.89
C VAL A 154 4.10 8.92 14.19
N LEU A 155 4.96 8.37 13.34
CA LEU A 155 5.55 7.05 13.50
C LEU A 155 6.98 7.19 14.03
N ASP A 156 7.24 6.57 15.18
CA ASP A 156 8.60 6.37 15.73
C ASP A 156 9.01 4.91 15.43
N VAL A 157 9.91 4.73 14.48
CA VAL A 157 10.29 3.41 14.01
C VAL A 157 11.24 2.74 15.01
N TRP A 158 10.92 1.53 15.47
CA TRP A 158 11.75 0.78 16.42
C TRP A 158 13.18 0.51 15.91
N ALA A 159 13.30 0.24 14.59
CA ALA A 159 14.58 0.03 13.92
C ALA A 159 14.50 0.47 12.47
N ALA A 160 15.45 1.28 12.02
CA ALA A 160 15.54 1.66 10.63
C ALA A 160 15.77 0.42 9.74
N PRO A 161 15.10 0.33 8.58
CA PRO A 161 15.33 -0.75 7.63
C PRO A 161 16.79 -0.79 7.15
N ASP A 162 17.40 -1.98 7.16
CA ASP A 162 18.68 -2.19 6.49
C ASP A 162 18.47 -2.17 4.97
N PRO A 163 19.19 -1.34 4.19
CA PRO A 163 19.08 -1.32 2.73
C PRO A 163 19.31 -2.68 2.04
N ALA A 164 20.08 -3.58 2.67
CA ALA A 164 20.34 -4.92 2.16
C ALA A 164 19.27 -5.95 2.60
N ALA A 165 18.42 -5.60 3.57
CA ALA A 165 17.36 -6.49 4.02
C ALA A 165 16.31 -6.69 2.93
N ARG A 166 15.59 -7.80 3.00
CA ARG A 166 14.47 -8.12 2.11
C ARG A 166 13.33 -7.12 2.34
N ALA A 167 12.90 -6.46 1.28
CA ALA A 167 11.73 -5.57 1.29
C ALA A 167 10.51 -6.20 0.63
N LEU A 168 10.71 -7.03 -0.42
CA LEU A 168 9.62 -7.60 -1.20
C LEU A 168 9.95 -9.04 -1.60
N GLY A 169 8.93 -9.90 -1.55
CA GLY A 169 9.02 -11.32 -1.92
C GLY A 169 9.07 -12.25 -0.71
N ALA A 170 8.50 -13.45 -0.87
CA ALA A 170 8.46 -14.45 0.19
C ALA A 170 9.82 -15.15 0.35
N PRO A 171 10.19 -15.61 1.56
CA PRO A 171 11.43 -16.32 1.81
C PRO A 171 11.58 -17.59 0.96
N GLU A 172 10.48 -18.30 0.74
CA GLU A 172 10.42 -19.56 -0.01
C GLU A 172 10.53 -19.41 -1.53
N ASP A 173 10.28 -18.22 -2.08
CA ASP A 173 10.32 -17.98 -3.52
C ASP A 173 11.75 -17.92 -4.07
N GLY A 174 12.78 -17.87 -3.21
CA GLY A 174 14.19 -17.75 -3.59
C GLY A 174 14.58 -16.40 -4.18
N GLU A 175 13.67 -15.74 -4.88
CA GLU A 175 13.83 -14.38 -5.40
C GLU A 175 13.26 -13.35 -4.42
N HIS A 176 13.99 -12.27 -4.23
CA HIS A 176 13.51 -11.16 -3.41
C HIS A 176 14.09 -9.84 -3.90
N THR A 177 13.43 -8.75 -3.52
CA THR A 177 13.95 -7.40 -3.75
C THR A 177 14.37 -6.79 -2.42
N ALA A 178 15.59 -6.28 -2.34
CA ALA A 178 16.09 -5.59 -1.15
C ALA A 178 15.49 -4.18 -1.03
N TYR A 179 15.54 -3.59 0.19
CA TYR A 179 15.11 -2.20 0.43
C TYR A 179 15.78 -1.19 -0.50
N GLY A 180 17.07 -1.37 -0.80
CA GLY A 180 17.81 -0.52 -1.73
C GLY A 180 17.37 -0.63 -3.18
N ASP A 181 16.60 -1.66 -3.56
CA ASP A 181 16.24 -1.97 -4.95
C ASP A 181 14.73 -1.97 -5.22
N VAL A 182 13.90 -1.81 -4.16
CA VAL A 182 12.44 -1.85 -4.31
C VAL A 182 11.88 -0.65 -5.06
N VAL A 183 12.57 0.50 -5.02
CA VAL A 183 12.24 1.70 -5.79
C VAL A 183 12.95 1.64 -7.14
N PRO A 184 12.22 1.35 -8.25
CA PRO A 184 12.88 1.21 -9.54
C PRO A 184 13.29 2.57 -10.11
N LYS A 185 14.45 2.62 -10.79
CA LYS A 185 14.84 3.78 -11.58
C LYS A 185 14.02 3.86 -12.86
N ARG A 186 13.47 5.01 -13.15
CA ARG A 186 12.71 5.31 -14.36
C ARG A 186 13.18 6.62 -14.97
N ASP A 187 13.17 6.69 -16.29
CA ASP A 187 13.45 7.93 -17.04
C ASP A 187 12.11 8.52 -17.53
N TRP A 188 11.29 9.00 -16.59
CA TRP A 188 9.97 9.58 -16.87
C TRP A 188 9.94 11.11 -16.78
N GLY A 189 11.10 11.74 -16.70
CA GLY A 189 11.21 13.17 -16.48
C GLY A 189 10.90 13.58 -15.05
N HIS A 190 10.86 14.89 -14.80
CA HIS A 190 10.57 15.45 -13.50
C HIS A 190 9.06 15.61 -13.28
N SER A 191 8.59 15.29 -12.09
CA SER A 191 7.18 15.43 -11.67
C SER A 191 6.14 14.75 -12.59
N PRO A 192 6.35 13.49 -13.05
CA PRO A 192 5.37 12.85 -13.91
C PRO A 192 4.06 12.62 -13.16
N ARG A 193 2.93 12.70 -13.88
CA ARG A 193 1.64 12.19 -13.40
C ARG A 193 1.32 10.91 -14.16
N VAL A 194 1.42 9.78 -13.47
CA VAL A 194 1.43 8.45 -14.09
C VAL A 194 0.12 7.74 -13.83
N ASN A 195 -0.55 7.26 -14.90
CA ASN A 195 -1.68 6.34 -14.77
C ASN A 195 -1.18 4.92 -14.60
N LEU A 196 -1.72 4.20 -13.61
CA LEU A 196 -1.30 2.86 -13.23
C LEU A 196 -2.50 1.92 -13.08
N SER A 197 -2.37 0.71 -13.62
CA SER A 197 -3.28 -0.42 -13.39
C SER A 197 -2.52 -1.74 -13.39
N GLY A 198 -3.23 -2.85 -13.17
CA GLY A 198 -2.66 -4.20 -13.23
C GLY A 198 -2.40 -4.83 -11.87
N THR A 199 -1.27 -5.51 -11.67
CA THR A 199 -0.96 -6.20 -10.41
C THR A 199 -0.56 -5.22 -9.31
N LEU A 200 -0.86 -5.55 -8.05
CA LEU A 200 -0.51 -4.68 -6.92
C LEU A 200 1.01 -4.44 -6.83
N GLU A 201 1.83 -5.45 -7.14
CA GLU A 201 3.29 -5.29 -7.15
C GLU A 201 3.74 -4.23 -8.17
N ARG A 202 3.24 -4.33 -9.41
CA ARG A 202 3.56 -3.36 -10.47
C ARG A 202 3.13 -1.95 -10.06
N VAL A 203 1.90 -1.81 -9.58
CA VAL A 203 1.35 -0.51 -9.14
C VAL A 203 2.18 0.10 -8.01
N LEU A 204 2.55 -0.68 -6.99
CA LEU A 204 3.37 -0.19 -5.89
C LEU A 204 4.76 0.26 -6.34
N ARG A 205 5.44 -0.54 -7.15
CA ARG A 205 6.79 -0.22 -7.64
C ARG A 205 6.80 0.99 -8.57
N ASP A 206 5.85 1.07 -9.50
CA ASP A 206 5.76 2.21 -10.42
C ASP A 206 5.28 3.48 -9.70
N ALA A 207 4.44 3.37 -8.66
CA ALA A 207 4.10 4.49 -7.79
C ALA A 207 5.33 5.03 -7.04
N LEU A 208 6.14 4.15 -6.44
CA LEU A 208 7.40 4.54 -5.79
C LEU A 208 8.35 5.25 -6.77
N ALA A 209 8.45 4.75 -8.01
CA ALA A 209 9.28 5.40 -9.04
C ALA A 209 8.76 6.79 -9.42
N ALA A 210 7.45 6.95 -9.59
CA ALA A 210 6.85 8.26 -9.89
C ALA A 210 7.09 9.25 -8.75
N TRP A 211 6.89 8.83 -7.51
CA TRP A 211 7.11 9.67 -6.33
C TRP A 211 8.59 10.02 -6.11
N ALA A 212 9.51 9.10 -6.41
CA ALA A 212 10.96 9.37 -6.37
C ALA A 212 11.40 10.46 -7.37
N LEU A 213 10.61 10.69 -8.43
CA LEU A 213 10.77 11.77 -9.40
C LEU A 213 9.94 13.02 -9.06
N ASP A 214 9.48 13.16 -7.82
CA ASP A 214 8.53 14.19 -7.34
C ASP A 214 7.20 14.19 -8.09
N GLY A 215 6.80 13.04 -8.65
CA GLY A 215 5.57 12.85 -9.40
C GLY A 215 4.33 12.56 -8.55
N SER A 216 3.27 12.18 -9.22
CA SER A 216 1.99 11.72 -8.65
C SER A 216 1.42 10.59 -9.49
N VAL A 217 0.51 9.82 -8.91
CA VAL A 217 -0.10 8.67 -9.59
C VAL A 217 -1.61 8.78 -9.63
N VAL A 218 -2.19 8.25 -10.70
CA VAL A 218 -3.61 7.94 -10.86
C VAL A 218 -3.70 6.42 -10.93
N ILE A 219 -4.28 5.80 -9.93
CA ILE A 219 -4.42 4.34 -9.85
C ILE A 219 -5.85 3.99 -10.23
N VAL A 220 -6.03 3.11 -11.20
CA VAL A 220 -7.35 2.64 -11.62
C VAL A 220 -7.44 1.14 -11.38
N ARG A 221 -8.36 0.73 -10.50
CA ARG A 221 -8.68 -0.68 -10.27
C ARG A 221 -9.64 -1.16 -11.35
N ASP A 222 -9.27 -2.24 -12.03
CA ASP A 222 -10.08 -2.89 -13.08
C ASP A 222 -10.64 -1.89 -14.11
N PRO A 223 -9.77 -1.13 -14.82
CA PRO A 223 -10.21 -0.11 -15.75
C PRO A 223 -11.16 -0.69 -16.79
N ASN A 224 -12.28 -0.02 -17.02
CA ASN A 224 -13.31 -0.45 -17.94
C ASN A 224 -13.65 0.64 -18.95
N GLY A 225 -13.71 0.27 -20.23
CA GLY A 225 -14.02 1.18 -21.33
C GLY A 225 -12.90 2.18 -21.66
N ASP A 226 -13.27 3.24 -22.40
CA ASP A 226 -12.33 4.29 -22.80
C ASP A 226 -11.99 5.21 -21.63
N GLN A 227 -10.72 5.27 -21.28
CA GLN A 227 -10.16 6.07 -20.18
C GLN A 227 -9.73 7.49 -20.63
N SER A 228 -9.80 7.83 -21.92
CA SER A 228 -9.22 9.05 -22.48
C SER A 228 -9.70 10.33 -21.78
N ALA A 229 -11.00 10.42 -21.47
CA ALA A 229 -11.56 11.57 -20.76
C ALA A 229 -11.01 11.70 -19.35
N ARG A 230 -10.85 10.59 -18.62
CA ARG A 230 -10.26 10.53 -17.28
C ARG A 230 -8.80 10.96 -17.34
N LEU A 231 -8.00 10.37 -18.22
CA LEU A 231 -6.58 10.69 -18.38
C LEU A 231 -6.37 12.18 -18.66
N THR A 232 -7.22 12.75 -19.50
CA THR A 232 -7.20 14.19 -19.80
C THR A 232 -7.58 15.03 -18.58
N SER A 233 -8.67 14.71 -17.88
CA SER A 233 -9.13 15.47 -16.72
C SER A 233 -8.17 15.40 -15.54
N GLU A 234 -7.46 14.27 -15.38
CA GLU A 234 -6.43 14.09 -14.36
C GLU A 234 -5.06 14.62 -14.81
N ALA A 235 -4.96 15.22 -16.01
CA ALA A 235 -3.69 15.74 -16.55
C ALA A 235 -2.55 14.69 -16.51
N VAL A 236 -2.88 13.43 -16.87
CA VAL A 236 -1.90 12.34 -16.95
C VAL A 236 -0.86 12.65 -18.01
N THR A 237 0.42 12.54 -17.68
CA THR A 237 1.55 12.77 -18.58
C THR A 237 2.16 11.47 -19.09
N LEU A 238 1.91 10.36 -18.41
CA LEU A 238 2.38 9.03 -18.77
C LEU A 238 1.31 7.98 -18.44
N ASP A 239 0.86 7.26 -19.45
CA ASP A 239 -0.11 6.17 -19.30
C ASP A 239 0.61 4.82 -19.32
N LEU A 240 0.48 4.07 -18.21
CA LEU A 240 0.99 2.71 -18.02
C LEU A 240 -0.14 1.74 -17.63
N GLY A 241 -1.39 2.18 -17.70
CA GLY A 241 -2.58 1.43 -17.31
C GLY A 241 -3.12 0.46 -18.34
#